data_74ba3711a99a2c7fd5fe79c2ee4eab22
#
_entry.id   74ba3711a99a2c7fd5fe79c2ee4eab22
#
_cell.length_a   1.000
_cell.length_b   1.000
_cell.length_c   1.000
_cell.angle_alpha   90.00
_cell.angle_beta   90.00
_cell.angle_gamma   90.00
#
_symmetry.space_group_name_H-M   'P 1'
#
loop_
_entity.id
_entity.type
_entity.pdbx_description
1 polymer ?
#
loop_
_entity_poly.entity_id
_entity_poly.type
_entity_poly.pdbx_seq_one_letter_code
_entity_poly.pdbx_strand_id
1 'polypeptide(L)'
;MNNTLLLIILNFVGKIFSFVREMIFSFTYGTGDITDAFNTSTTAATLIFSVITYALSKTYIPTYNEVVKNGDEKSGDHFTNRLLDFMLFLTTLMMILGLVFAPFIVKLFAAGYSGEKLKIASLFMRAVILTIYPNVYAAIFSAYLQIKGDFLTPALPLVIMNILLGLTIMVSKGNVVIMAVGIFLAYFLQYVMFPRATKKAGFRREKISFGLDPNVKKLIILSLPTTFTMAAVYISTIVDQSFASIVAPNGGVSIVNYALKILRIVSSTFIIPFQITAYPIIGKLVANGDIKGMKDLTGQSLVKIMTLFIPSIIGLMVLSEPIITFVYYRGEFTYQDMIATSQVLFYYSLYLIGPALADLLYLSFFSHQNTRVPTIIAFIQLGINIILDFVLSKAYGLVGLALATTFSQFAAVLMALIAYYKYFGKLNYPYILKNIGKIILAGGVMGAFAKFFFAIRPSNLWLLVTIALAGLIYVGLVYILKVDEFDQIIAAFKKKKKKLE
;
A
#
# COMPACT_ATOMS: atom_id res chain seq x y z
N MET A 1 7.54 23.75 -16.01
CA MET A 1 7.05 22.36 -15.91
C MET A 1 5.86 22.36 -14.99
N ASN A 2 4.74 21.73 -15.34
CA ASN A 2 3.52 21.77 -14.53
C ASN A 2 3.80 21.03 -13.20
N ASN A 3 3.50 21.65 -12.04
CA ASN A 3 3.74 21.08 -10.71
C ASN A 3 3.19 19.66 -10.54
N THR A 4 2.06 19.37 -11.19
CA THR A 4 1.46 18.04 -11.21
C THR A 4 2.35 16.99 -11.92
N LEU A 5 2.96 17.35 -13.06
CA LEU A 5 3.86 16.46 -13.78
C LEU A 5 5.13 16.17 -12.96
N LEU A 6 5.67 17.20 -12.33
CA LEU A 6 6.84 17.05 -11.46
C LEU A 6 6.56 16.14 -10.26
N LEU A 7 5.38 16.27 -9.64
CA LEU A 7 4.94 15.37 -8.55
C LEU A 7 4.84 13.91 -9.01
N ILE A 8 4.26 13.68 -10.19
CA ILE A 8 4.15 12.31 -10.76
C ILE A 8 5.55 11.74 -10.97
N ILE A 9 6.47 12.52 -11.54
CA ILE A 9 7.85 12.09 -11.78
C ILE A 9 8.56 11.78 -10.45
N LEU A 10 8.47 12.65 -9.44
CA LEU A 10 9.12 12.42 -8.15
C LEU A 10 8.57 11.21 -7.40
N ASN A 11 7.26 11.02 -7.42
CA ASN A 11 6.66 9.81 -6.85
C ASN A 11 7.12 8.54 -7.58
N PHE A 12 7.25 8.59 -8.91
CA PHE A 12 7.75 7.46 -9.69
C PHE A 12 9.23 7.19 -9.39
N VAL A 13 10.05 8.22 -9.35
CA VAL A 13 11.47 8.14 -8.95
C VAL A 13 11.60 7.59 -7.54
N GLY A 14 10.79 8.06 -6.59
CA GLY A 14 10.77 7.53 -5.22
C GLY A 14 10.45 6.03 -5.16
N LYS A 15 9.52 5.54 -5.99
CA LYS A 15 9.22 4.11 -6.11
C LYS A 15 10.39 3.31 -6.70
N ILE A 16 11.10 3.85 -7.70
CA ILE A 16 12.31 3.22 -8.26
C ILE A 16 13.37 3.09 -7.18
N PHE A 17 13.67 4.16 -6.43
CA PHE A 17 14.65 4.09 -5.35
C PHE A 17 14.22 3.13 -4.23
N SER A 18 12.93 3.07 -3.91
CA SER A 18 12.41 2.08 -2.97
C SER A 18 12.64 0.64 -3.47
N PHE A 19 12.43 0.38 -4.75
CA PHE A 19 12.66 -0.93 -5.35
C PHE A 19 14.16 -1.29 -5.38
N VAL A 20 15.01 -0.35 -5.78
CA VAL A 20 16.47 -0.54 -5.77
C VAL A 20 16.96 -0.83 -4.34
N ARG A 21 16.47 -0.11 -3.34
CA ARG A 21 16.78 -0.39 -1.93
C ARG A 21 16.41 -1.82 -1.53
N GLU A 22 15.25 -2.32 -1.97
CA GLU A 22 14.86 -3.72 -1.67
C GLU A 22 15.77 -4.74 -2.35
N MET A 23 16.23 -4.45 -3.58
CA MET A 23 17.22 -5.29 -4.26
C MET A 23 18.55 -5.30 -3.51
N ILE A 24 19.01 -4.14 -3.02
CA ILE A 24 20.22 -4.05 -2.19
C ILE A 24 20.02 -4.83 -0.89
N PHE A 25 18.84 -4.75 -0.29
CA PHE A 25 18.53 -5.42 0.97
C PHE A 25 18.53 -6.94 0.82
N SER A 26 17.88 -7.46 -0.23
CA SER A 26 17.89 -8.89 -0.54
C SER A 26 19.30 -9.40 -0.89
N PHE A 27 20.08 -8.60 -1.62
CA PHE A 27 21.47 -8.92 -1.94
C PHE A 27 22.34 -9.03 -0.70
N THR A 28 22.17 -8.12 0.26
CA THR A 28 23.06 -8.02 1.45
C THR A 28 22.68 -8.99 2.55
N TYR A 29 21.40 -9.29 2.72
CA TYR A 29 20.88 -10.02 3.89
C TYR A 29 20.01 -11.23 3.55
N GLY A 30 19.62 -11.43 2.28
CA GLY A 30 18.74 -12.54 1.89
C GLY A 30 17.41 -12.56 2.65
N THR A 31 17.00 -13.77 3.07
CA THR A 31 15.88 -14.00 4.00
C THR A 31 16.43 -14.60 5.28
N GLY A 32 16.64 -13.86 6.29
CA GLY A 32 17.21 -14.39 7.54
C GLY A 32 16.75 -13.58 8.74
N ASP A 33 17.36 -13.84 9.88
CA ASP A 33 16.96 -13.22 11.14
C ASP A 33 17.02 -11.69 11.12
N ILE A 34 18.04 -11.12 10.47
CA ILE A 34 18.17 -9.65 10.35
C ILE A 34 17.07 -9.08 9.47
N THR A 35 16.79 -9.73 8.33
CA THR A 35 15.74 -9.28 7.38
C THR A 35 14.36 -9.41 8.00
N ASP A 36 14.09 -10.52 8.66
CA ASP A 36 12.86 -10.78 9.38
C ASP A 36 12.65 -9.75 10.50
N ALA A 37 13.68 -9.53 11.33
CA ALA A 37 13.64 -8.57 12.42
C ALA A 37 13.41 -7.14 11.90
N PHE A 38 14.07 -6.75 10.82
CA PHE A 38 13.89 -5.45 10.18
C PHE A 38 12.47 -5.28 9.61
N ASN A 39 11.97 -6.26 8.85
CA ASN A 39 10.63 -6.21 8.28
C ASN A 39 9.55 -6.15 9.37
N THR A 40 9.66 -6.97 10.41
CA THR A 40 8.71 -6.96 11.53
C THR A 40 8.71 -5.63 12.26
N SER A 41 9.89 -5.12 12.62
CA SER A 41 10.01 -3.88 13.40
C SER A 41 9.57 -2.64 12.60
N THR A 42 9.95 -2.57 11.32
CA THR A 42 9.53 -1.47 10.45
C THR A 42 8.03 -1.52 10.15
N THR A 43 7.46 -2.71 9.95
CA THR A 43 6.01 -2.86 9.77
C THR A 43 5.27 -2.45 11.04
N ALA A 44 5.67 -2.95 12.21
CA ALA A 44 5.05 -2.62 13.49
C ALA A 44 5.05 -1.10 13.74
N ALA A 45 6.21 -0.46 13.63
CA ALA A 45 6.32 0.98 13.81
C ALA A 45 5.53 1.77 12.75
N THR A 46 5.59 1.37 11.48
CA THR A 46 4.85 2.02 10.39
C THR A 46 3.34 1.93 10.61
N LEU A 47 2.82 0.80 11.10
CA LEU A 47 1.39 0.66 11.42
C LEU A 47 0.99 1.62 12.55
N ILE A 48 1.80 1.73 13.61
CA ILE A 48 1.57 2.67 14.70
C ILE A 48 1.53 4.12 14.17
N PHE A 49 2.47 4.50 13.29
CA PHE A 49 2.53 5.86 12.74
C PHE A 49 1.40 6.13 11.76
N SER A 50 1.03 5.15 10.94
CA SER A 50 0.03 5.33 9.89
C SER A 50 -1.37 5.52 10.45
N VAL A 51 -1.68 5.00 11.63
CA VAL A 51 -2.93 5.33 12.33
C VAL A 51 -3.07 6.85 12.50
N ILE A 52 -2.00 7.50 12.97
CA ILE A 52 -1.99 8.95 13.19
C ILE A 52 -1.91 9.71 11.87
N THR A 53 -0.94 9.38 11.02
CA THR A 53 -0.67 10.15 9.79
C THR A 53 -1.79 10.04 8.77
N TYR A 54 -2.46 8.88 8.67
CA TYR A 54 -3.62 8.71 7.80
C TYR A 54 -4.80 9.57 8.24
N ALA A 55 -5.10 9.57 9.53
CA ALA A 55 -6.14 10.40 10.10
C ALA A 55 -5.86 11.88 9.83
N LEU A 56 -4.64 12.35 10.13
CA LEU A 56 -4.20 13.72 9.86
C LEU A 56 -4.31 14.09 8.38
N SER A 57 -3.90 13.21 7.46
CA SER A 57 -3.94 13.49 6.02
C SER A 57 -5.35 13.73 5.48
N LYS A 58 -6.39 13.21 6.14
CA LYS A 58 -7.79 13.37 5.74
C LYS A 58 -8.48 14.55 6.39
N THR A 59 -8.09 14.90 7.61
CA THR A 59 -8.82 15.86 8.43
C THR A 59 -8.11 17.21 8.58
N TYR A 60 -6.79 17.26 8.44
CA TYR A 60 -6.03 18.49 8.65
C TYR A 60 -6.39 19.61 7.67
N ILE A 61 -6.34 19.33 6.36
CA ILE A 61 -6.59 20.36 5.32
C ILE A 61 -8.01 20.94 5.42
N PRO A 62 -9.09 20.13 5.54
CA PRO A 62 -10.44 20.67 5.74
C PRO A 62 -10.57 21.51 7.01
N THR A 63 -10.00 21.05 8.13
CA THR A 63 -10.08 21.78 9.40
C THR A 63 -9.29 23.09 9.34
N TYR A 64 -8.08 23.09 8.76
CA TYR A 64 -7.28 24.30 8.57
C TYR A 64 -8.04 25.34 7.73
N ASN A 65 -8.63 24.94 6.61
CA ASN A 65 -9.38 25.82 5.74
C ASN A 65 -10.63 26.40 6.43
N GLU A 66 -11.31 25.61 7.28
CA GLU A 66 -12.43 26.08 8.10
C GLU A 66 -11.98 27.13 9.14
N VAL A 67 -10.85 26.87 9.82
CA VAL A 67 -10.29 27.80 10.80
C VAL A 67 -9.92 29.14 10.14
N VAL A 68 -9.26 29.08 8.98
CA VAL A 68 -8.91 30.29 8.21
C VAL A 68 -10.15 31.04 7.71
N LYS A 69 -11.19 30.32 7.27
CA LYS A 69 -12.46 30.93 6.83
C LYS A 69 -13.19 31.67 7.94
N ASN A 70 -13.14 31.15 9.18
CA ASN A 70 -13.79 31.73 10.35
C ASN A 70 -12.93 32.78 11.08
N GLY A 71 -11.67 32.93 10.69
CA GLY A 71 -10.71 33.87 11.24
C GLY A 71 -9.81 34.44 10.15
N ASP A 72 -8.52 34.18 10.27
CA ASP A 72 -7.49 34.61 9.33
C ASP A 72 -6.39 33.53 9.18
N GLU A 73 -5.37 33.79 8.35
CA GLU A 73 -4.21 32.88 8.19
C GLU A 73 -3.44 32.67 9.52
N LYS A 74 -3.40 33.68 10.39
CA LYS A 74 -2.73 33.55 11.70
C LYS A 74 -3.48 32.55 12.59
N SER A 75 -4.80 32.53 12.52
CA SER A 75 -5.64 31.54 13.22
C SER A 75 -5.35 30.12 12.73
N GLY A 76 -5.13 29.93 11.40
CA GLY A 76 -4.68 28.66 10.82
C GLY A 76 -3.29 28.24 11.30
N ASP A 77 -2.34 29.17 11.37
CA ASP A 77 -1.01 28.92 11.90
C ASP A 77 -1.05 28.61 13.42
N HIS A 78 -1.88 29.30 14.17
CA HIS A 78 -2.13 29.01 15.59
C HIS A 78 -2.67 27.59 15.78
N PHE A 79 -3.71 27.21 15.02
CA PHE A 79 -4.24 25.84 15.02
C PHE A 79 -3.15 24.80 14.73
N THR A 80 -2.30 25.05 13.71
CA THR A 80 -1.19 24.18 13.36
C THR A 80 -0.20 24.06 14.52
N ASN A 81 0.12 25.15 15.20
CA ASN A 81 0.99 25.14 16.39
C ASN A 81 0.40 24.31 17.53
N ARG A 82 -0.90 24.49 17.84
CA ARG A 82 -1.59 23.68 18.87
C ARG A 82 -1.64 22.20 18.51
N LEU A 83 -1.85 21.87 17.22
CA LEU A 83 -1.80 20.50 16.75
C LEU A 83 -0.39 19.89 16.91
N LEU A 84 0.66 20.62 16.56
CA LEU A 84 2.04 20.19 16.77
C LEU A 84 2.37 19.96 18.26
N ASP A 85 1.86 20.81 19.17
CA ASP A 85 2.03 20.64 20.61
C ASP A 85 1.33 19.38 21.13
N PHE A 86 0.09 19.17 20.70
CA PHE A 86 -0.66 17.94 21.03
C PHE A 86 0.03 16.68 20.50
N MET A 87 0.52 16.74 19.25
CA MET A 87 1.24 15.61 18.67
C MET A 87 2.59 15.38 19.33
N LEU A 88 3.27 16.43 19.82
CA LEU A 88 4.48 16.27 20.64
C LEU A 88 4.21 15.43 21.88
N PHE A 89 3.15 15.77 22.61
CA PHE A 89 2.73 14.99 23.78
C PHE A 89 2.40 13.54 23.43
N LEU A 90 1.53 13.34 22.42
CA LEU A 90 1.07 12.02 22.01
C LEU A 90 2.23 11.15 21.50
N THR A 91 3.09 11.69 20.63
CA THR A 91 4.24 10.94 20.08
C THR A 91 5.29 10.65 21.15
N THR A 92 5.48 11.55 22.15
CA THR A 92 6.36 11.27 23.29
C THR A 92 5.86 10.08 24.10
N LEU A 93 4.55 10.07 24.40
CA LEU A 93 3.93 8.96 25.13
C LEU A 93 4.10 7.64 24.34
N MET A 94 3.78 7.65 23.05
CA MET A 94 3.92 6.46 22.19
C MET A 94 5.38 6.01 22.05
N MET A 95 6.31 6.95 21.97
CA MET A 95 7.73 6.65 21.93
C MET A 95 8.20 5.95 23.23
N ILE A 96 7.82 6.50 24.39
CA ILE A 96 8.18 5.89 25.69
C ILE A 96 7.59 4.48 25.79
N LEU A 97 6.30 4.31 25.46
CA LEU A 97 5.66 3.00 25.44
C LEU A 97 6.35 2.04 24.45
N GLY A 98 6.67 2.53 23.25
CA GLY A 98 7.37 1.73 22.24
C GLY A 98 8.79 1.30 22.64
N LEU A 99 9.53 2.18 23.32
CA LEU A 99 10.88 1.86 23.83
C LEU A 99 10.84 0.82 24.96
N VAL A 100 9.90 0.98 25.90
CA VAL A 100 9.75 0.09 27.06
C VAL A 100 9.19 -1.26 26.65
N PHE A 101 8.10 -1.25 25.86
CA PHE A 101 7.39 -2.46 25.45
C PHE A 101 7.86 -3.04 24.10
N ALA A 102 9.02 -2.63 23.57
CA ALA A 102 9.54 -3.11 22.29
C ALA A 102 9.50 -4.64 22.14
N PRO A 103 9.97 -5.47 23.11
CA PRO A 103 9.92 -6.93 22.98
C PRO A 103 8.48 -7.46 22.90
N PHE A 104 7.55 -6.87 23.65
CA PHE A 104 6.13 -7.24 23.64
C PHE A 104 5.48 -6.89 22.28
N ILE A 105 5.75 -5.69 21.78
CA ILE A 105 5.25 -5.26 20.48
C ILE A 105 5.78 -6.19 19.37
N VAL A 106 7.07 -6.48 19.38
CA VAL A 106 7.66 -7.43 18.41
C VAL A 106 7.00 -8.80 18.51
N LYS A 107 6.76 -9.32 19.72
CA LYS A 107 6.08 -10.60 19.92
C LYS A 107 4.63 -10.60 19.43
N LEU A 108 3.94 -9.46 19.50
CA LEU A 108 2.59 -9.33 18.95
C LEU A 108 2.60 -9.49 17.41
N PHE A 109 3.62 -8.97 16.76
CA PHE A 109 3.76 -9.04 15.28
C PHE A 109 4.44 -10.31 14.79
N ALA A 110 5.22 -10.97 15.65
CA ALA A 110 6.00 -12.16 15.32
C ALA A 110 6.13 -13.07 16.56
N ALA A 111 5.04 -13.76 16.88
CA ALA A 111 4.96 -14.61 18.08
C ALA A 111 6.01 -15.73 18.09
N GLY A 112 6.47 -16.18 16.91
CA GLY A 112 7.52 -17.19 16.77
C GLY A 112 8.93 -16.71 17.11
N TYR A 113 9.17 -15.39 17.31
CA TYR A 113 10.53 -14.91 17.62
C TYR A 113 10.92 -15.19 19.07
N SER A 114 12.16 -15.66 19.25
CA SER A 114 12.75 -15.95 20.56
C SER A 114 14.26 -15.68 20.54
N GLY A 115 14.91 -15.74 21.69
CA GLY A 115 16.35 -15.66 21.82
C GLY A 115 16.97 -14.42 21.19
N GLU A 116 17.99 -14.63 20.36
CA GLU A 116 18.77 -13.56 19.72
C GLU A 116 17.94 -12.77 18.70
N LYS A 117 17.11 -13.46 17.92
CA LYS A 117 16.22 -12.83 16.93
C LYS A 117 15.25 -11.82 17.55
N LEU A 118 14.67 -12.17 18.70
CA LEU A 118 13.82 -11.26 19.46
C LEU A 118 14.59 -10.03 19.96
N LYS A 119 15.85 -10.21 20.39
CA LYS A 119 16.71 -9.08 20.81
C LYS A 119 17.01 -8.14 19.64
N ILE A 120 17.40 -8.68 18.48
CA ILE A 120 17.66 -7.90 17.26
C ILE A 120 16.40 -7.14 16.83
N ALA A 121 15.25 -7.80 16.73
CA ALA A 121 13.99 -7.17 16.38
C ALA A 121 13.58 -6.09 17.39
N SER A 122 13.79 -6.33 18.70
CA SER A 122 13.50 -5.31 19.72
C SER A 122 14.43 -4.10 19.61
N LEU A 123 15.69 -4.28 19.23
CA LEU A 123 16.62 -3.18 18.98
C LEU A 123 16.18 -2.37 17.77
N PHE A 124 15.81 -3.02 16.65
CA PHE A 124 15.28 -2.33 15.49
C PHE A 124 13.97 -1.61 15.81
N MET A 125 13.06 -2.23 16.58
CA MET A 125 11.83 -1.58 17.02
C MET A 125 12.12 -0.31 17.82
N ARG A 126 13.08 -0.33 18.73
CA ARG A 126 13.51 0.86 19.49
C ARG A 126 14.07 1.95 18.56
N ALA A 127 14.89 1.59 17.58
CA ALA A 127 15.43 2.55 16.61
C ALA A 127 14.33 3.16 15.74
N VAL A 128 13.41 2.33 15.25
CA VAL A 128 12.32 2.79 14.37
C VAL A 128 11.30 3.63 15.13
N ILE A 129 10.96 3.29 16.39
CA ILE A 129 9.96 4.06 17.15
C ILE A 129 10.43 5.51 17.43
N LEU A 130 11.73 5.75 17.52
CA LEU A 130 12.28 7.11 17.61
C LEU A 130 11.95 7.95 16.38
N THR A 131 11.65 7.31 15.24
CA THR A 131 11.29 8.00 14.01
C THR A 131 9.83 8.48 13.99
N ILE A 132 9.04 8.25 15.04
CA ILE A 132 7.66 8.72 15.15
C ILE A 132 7.56 10.24 15.03
N TYR A 133 8.49 10.97 15.66
CA TYR A 133 8.54 12.44 15.56
C TYR A 133 8.71 12.90 14.12
N PRO A 134 9.80 12.57 13.40
CA PRO A 134 9.98 13.03 12.02
C PRO A 134 8.82 12.60 11.11
N ASN A 135 8.23 11.41 11.31
CA ASN A 135 7.10 10.96 10.49
C ASN A 135 5.83 11.78 10.72
N VAL A 136 5.42 12.00 11.97
CA VAL A 136 4.18 12.73 12.28
C VAL A 136 4.32 14.21 11.93
N TYR A 137 5.46 14.83 12.26
CA TYR A 137 5.72 16.22 11.90
C TYR A 137 5.81 16.43 10.39
N ALA A 138 6.44 15.50 9.65
CA ALA A 138 6.47 15.53 8.20
C ALA A 138 5.07 15.44 7.59
N ALA A 139 4.15 14.65 8.17
CA ALA A 139 2.77 14.57 7.70
C ALA A 139 2.03 15.90 7.85
N ILE A 140 2.13 16.57 9.01
CA ILE A 140 1.51 17.86 9.26
C ILE A 140 2.12 18.94 8.34
N PHE A 141 3.44 19.03 8.29
CA PHE A 141 4.12 20.03 7.46
C PHE A 141 3.91 19.78 5.96
N SER A 142 3.80 18.51 5.52
CA SER A 142 3.43 18.21 4.13
C SER A 142 2.05 18.76 3.78
N ALA A 143 1.07 18.57 4.66
CA ALA A 143 -0.27 19.08 4.44
C ALA A 143 -0.32 20.62 4.49
N TYR A 144 0.40 21.25 5.41
CA TYR A 144 0.56 22.70 5.48
C TYR A 144 1.17 23.28 4.19
N LEU A 145 2.30 22.71 3.74
CA LEU A 145 2.98 23.14 2.51
C LEU A 145 2.10 22.97 1.26
N GLN A 146 1.31 21.89 1.18
CA GLN A 146 0.33 21.69 0.10
C GLN A 146 -0.73 22.79 0.08
N ILE A 147 -1.23 23.25 1.25
CA ILE A 147 -2.16 24.39 1.34
C ILE A 147 -1.50 25.66 0.82
N LYS A 148 -0.20 25.86 1.11
CA LYS A 148 0.57 27.02 0.63
C LYS A 148 1.09 26.87 -0.82
N GLY A 149 0.70 25.78 -1.54
CA GLY A 149 1.04 25.55 -2.95
C GLY A 149 2.41 24.90 -3.19
N ASP A 150 3.14 24.53 -2.15
CA ASP A 150 4.39 23.76 -2.28
C ASP A 150 4.08 22.25 -2.22
N PHE A 151 4.04 21.62 -3.38
CA PHE A 151 3.85 20.18 -3.52
C PHE A 151 5.18 19.43 -3.70
N LEU A 152 6.26 20.15 -3.99
CA LEU A 152 7.56 19.57 -4.30
C LEU A 152 8.29 19.10 -3.05
N THR A 153 8.38 19.98 -2.05
CA THR A 153 9.07 19.69 -0.79
C THR A 153 8.53 18.41 -0.11
N PRO A 154 7.20 18.18 -0.03
CA PRO A 154 6.65 16.94 0.52
C PRO A 154 6.99 15.65 -0.25
N ALA A 155 7.35 15.74 -1.53
CA ALA A 155 7.66 14.56 -2.35
C ALA A 155 9.13 14.10 -2.27
N LEU A 156 10.06 15.02 -1.95
CA LEU A 156 11.50 14.73 -1.90
C LEU A 156 11.93 13.75 -0.78
N PRO A 157 11.37 13.79 0.43
CA PRO A 157 11.75 12.92 1.53
C PRO A 157 11.76 11.44 1.18
N LEU A 158 10.78 10.97 0.40
CA LEU A 158 10.69 9.56 0.00
C LEU A 158 11.93 9.12 -0.81
N VAL A 159 12.43 9.95 -1.70
CA VAL A 159 13.63 9.66 -2.51
C VAL A 159 14.87 9.61 -1.62
N ILE A 160 15.05 10.65 -0.80
CA ILE A 160 16.23 10.77 0.07
C ILE A 160 16.29 9.65 1.09
N MET A 161 15.16 9.34 1.73
CA MET A 161 15.05 8.24 2.69
C MET A 161 15.49 6.90 2.07
N ASN A 162 14.99 6.57 0.86
CA ASN A 162 15.33 5.31 0.22
C ASN A 162 16.81 5.23 -0.17
N ILE A 163 17.41 6.32 -0.62
CA ILE A 163 18.85 6.38 -0.89
C ILE A 163 19.65 6.16 0.40
N LEU A 164 19.31 6.87 1.47
CA LEU A 164 20.03 6.77 2.74
C LEU A 164 19.88 5.38 3.38
N LEU A 165 18.69 4.79 3.33
CA LEU A 165 18.48 3.41 3.78
C LEU A 165 19.27 2.42 2.94
N GLY A 166 19.29 2.58 1.61
CA GLY A 166 20.11 1.74 0.73
C GLY A 166 21.60 1.79 1.08
N LEU A 167 22.14 3.00 1.29
CA LEU A 167 23.52 3.19 1.74
C LEU A 167 23.78 2.58 3.12
N THR A 168 22.84 2.75 4.06
CA THR A 168 22.94 2.15 5.40
C THR A 168 23.04 0.62 5.31
N ILE A 169 22.19 -0.02 4.49
CA ILE A 169 22.20 -1.46 4.28
C ILE A 169 23.57 -1.94 3.77
N MET A 170 24.13 -1.24 2.77
CA MET A 170 25.44 -1.59 2.21
C MET A 170 26.59 -1.43 3.21
N VAL A 171 26.55 -0.36 4.02
CA VAL A 171 27.62 -0.06 5.00
C VAL A 171 27.53 -0.93 6.25
N SER A 172 26.33 -1.33 6.65
CA SER A 172 26.10 -2.09 7.87
C SER A 172 26.74 -3.49 7.87
N LYS A 173 26.85 -4.15 6.72
CA LYS A 173 27.54 -5.46 6.54
C LYS A 173 27.25 -6.46 7.68
N GLY A 174 26.00 -6.60 8.09
CA GLY A 174 25.59 -7.46 9.21
C GLY A 174 25.63 -6.81 10.58
N ASN A 175 26.20 -5.63 10.74
CA ASN A 175 26.21 -4.91 12.02
C ASN A 175 24.82 -4.29 12.29
N VAL A 176 24.09 -4.90 13.21
CA VAL A 176 22.72 -4.52 13.58
C VAL A 176 22.65 -3.11 14.17
N VAL A 177 23.71 -2.68 14.88
CA VAL A 177 23.74 -1.34 15.51
C VAL A 177 23.89 -0.25 14.44
N ILE A 178 24.82 -0.44 13.48
CA ILE A 178 24.97 0.49 12.34
C ILE A 178 23.67 0.60 11.56
N MET A 179 23.00 -0.53 11.34
CA MET A 179 21.71 -0.56 10.64
C MET A 179 20.64 0.21 11.43
N ALA A 180 20.54 0.00 12.75
CA ALA A 180 19.58 0.68 13.61
C ALA A 180 19.79 2.22 13.61
N VAL A 181 21.03 2.67 13.75
CA VAL A 181 21.39 4.09 13.70
C VAL A 181 21.11 4.68 12.32
N GLY A 182 21.43 3.96 11.25
CA GLY A 182 21.20 4.43 9.89
C GLY A 182 19.71 4.57 9.55
N ILE A 183 18.85 3.66 10.05
CA ILE A 183 17.39 3.77 9.94
C ILE A 183 16.93 5.08 10.59
N PHE A 184 17.33 5.32 11.85
CA PHE A 184 16.97 6.54 12.55
C PHE A 184 17.42 7.79 11.78
N LEU A 185 18.67 7.84 11.32
CA LEU A 185 19.20 8.96 10.57
C LEU A 185 18.47 9.20 9.24
N ALA A 186 18.13 8.14 8.50
CA ALA A 186 17.42 8.25 7.24
C ALA A 186 16.02 8.90 7.41
N TYR A 187 15.31 8.52 8.46
CA TYR A 187 14.01 9.14 8.78
C TYR A 187 14.16 10.53 9.40
N PHE A 188 15.19 10.76 10.20
CA PHE A 188 15.43 12.08 10.80
C PHE A 188 15.75 13.15 9.75
N LEU A 189 16.51 12.81 8.72
CA LEU A 189 16.86 13.75 7.65
C LEU A 189 15.64 14.24 6.84
N GLN A 190 14.56 13.47 6.77
CA GLN A 190 13.29 13.97 6.22
C GLN A 190 12.76 15.17 7.00
N TYR A 191 12.85 15.11 8.33
CA TYR A 191 12.37 16.19 9.19
C TYR A 191 13.15 17.48 8.97
N VAL A 192 14.47 17.42 8.76
CA VAL A 192 15.34 18.59 8.61
C VAL A 192 14.97 19.47 7.40
N MET A 193 14.28 18.91 6.39
CA MET A 193 13.84 19.66 5.21
C MET A 193 12.61 20.53 5.51
N PHE A 194 11.67 20.04 6.30
CA PHE A 194 10.38 20.67 6.52
C PHE A 194 10.43 22.01 7.27
N PRO A 195 11.17 22.16 8.39
CA PRO A 195 11.21 23.44 9.11
C PRO A 195 11.72 24.61 8.27
N ARG A 196 12.66 24.35 7.36
CA ARG A 196 13.15 25.40 6.43
C ARG A 196 12.08 25.79 5.41
N ALA A 197 11.39 24.80 4.85
CA ALA A 197 10.35 25.03 3.84
C ALA A 197 9.12 25.71 4.45
N THR A 198 8.65 25.27 5.62
CA THR A 198 7.51 25.87 6.30
C THR A 198 7.78 27.30 6.75
N LYS A 199 9.00 27.57 7.23
CA LYS A 199 9.44 28.95 7.57
C LYS A 199 9.41 29.86 6.34
N LYS A 200 9.85 29.38 5.17
CA LYS A 200 9.76 30.13 3.91
C LYS A 200 8.31 30.36 3.47
N ALA A 201 7.41 29.41 3.77
CA ALA A 201 5.98 29.52 3.50
C ALA A 201 5.22 30.42 4.50
N GLY A 202 5.93 31.07 5.44
CA GLY A 202 5.36 32.00 6.41
C GLY A 202 5.06 31.42 7.78
N PHE A 203 5.17 30.11 7.97
CA PHE A 203 4.88 29.48 9.26
C PHE A 203 5.87 29.92 10.35
N ARG A 204 5.33 30.32 11.49
CA ARG A 204 6.12 30.66 12.68
C ARG A 204 5.74 29.75 13.85
N ARG A 205 6.74 29.09 14.43
CA ARG A 205 6.52 28.25 15.61
C ARG A 205 6.27 29.15 16.83
N GLU A 206 5.16 28.93 17.49
CA GLU A 206 4.80 29.57 18.76
C GLU A 206 5.44 28.85 19.94
N LYS A 207 5.35 29.47 21.13
CA LYS A 207 5.71 28.80 22.38
C LYS A 207 4.81 27.60 22.64
N ILE A 208 5.41 26.51 23.12
CA ILE A 208 4.71 25.26 23.43
C ILE A 208 3.63 25.54 24.48
N SER A 209 2.43 25.03 24.22
CA SER A 209 1.30 25.10 25.14
C SER A 209 0.54 23.77 25.14
N PHE A 210 0.36 23.19 26.30
CA PHE A 210 -0.27 21.87 26.48
C PHE A 210 -1.79 21.94 26.68
N GLY A 211 -2.43 23.06 26.39
CA GLY A 211 -3.89 23.15 26.37
C GLY A 211 -4.49 22.47 25.14
N LEU A 212 -5.60 21.73 25.30
CA LEU A 212 -6.32 21.15 24.17
C LEU A 212 -7.16 22.22 23.47
N ASP A 213 -6.67 22.68 22.31
CA ASP A 213 -7.39 23.64 21.47
C ASP A 213 -8.71 23.05 20.93
N PRO A 214 -9.82 23.83 20.88
CA PRO A 214 -11.11 23.34 20.39
C PRO A 214 -11.07 22.78 18.95
N ASN A 215 -10.29 23.39 18.07
CA ASN A 215 -10.15 22.93 16.68
C ASN A 215 -9.33 21.63 16.60
N VAL A 216 -8.31 21.48 17.46
CA VAL A 216 -7.55 20.22 17.61
C VAL A 216 -8.46 19.12 18.15
N LYS A 217 -9.30 19.41 19.17
CA LYS A 217 -10.30 18.47 19.66
C LYS A 217 -11.27 18.03 18.56
N LYS A 218 -11.77 18.99 17.77
CA LYS A 218 -12.64 18.73 16.62
C LYS A 218 -11.95 17.81 15.60
N LEU A 219 -10.70 18.11 15.25
CA LEU A 219 -9.90 17.27 14.32
C LEU A 219 -9.77 15.84 14.85
N ILE A 220 -9.46 15.64 16.11
CA ILE A 220 -9.34 14.31 16.74
C ILE A 220 -10.65 13.54 16.59
N ILE A 221 -11.79 14.16 16.96
CA ILE A 221 -13.11 13.52 16.88
C ILE A 221 -13.42 13.11 15.43
N LEU A 222 -13.16 13.99 14.46
CA LEU A 222 -13.35 13.69 13.04
C LEU A 222 -12.44 12.58 12.52
N SER A 223 -11.29 12.37 13.18
CA SER A 223 -10.31 11.35 12.80
C SER A 223 -10.67 9.95 13.32
N LEU A 224 -11.44 9.82 14.39
CA LEU A 224 -11.74 8.53 15.03
C LEU A 224 -12.36 7.49 14.07
N PRO A 225 -13.39 7.80 13.26
CA PRO A 225 -13.98 6.81 12.37
C PRO A 225 -12.98 6.25 11.34
N THR A 226 -12.12 7.11 10.80
CA THR A 226 -11.09 6.69 9.83
C THR A 226 -10.02 5.82 10.47
N THR A 227 -9.66 6.09 11.71
CA THR A 227 -8.74 5.29 12.52
C THR A 227 -9.28 3.87 12.74
N PHE A 228 -10.56 3.74 13.11
CA PHE A 228 -11.19 2.42 13.29
C PHE A 228 -11.25 1.58 12.01
N THR A 229 -11.53 2.24 10.87
CA THR A 229 -11.55 1.53 9.58
C THR A 229 -10.17 0.94 9.23
N MET A 230 -9.09 1.65 9.55
CA MET A 230 -7.73 1.15 9.33
C MET A 230 -7.33 0.04 10.31
N ALA A 231 -7.95 -0.01 11.50
CA ALA A 231 -7.59 -1.01 12.51
C ALA A 231 -7.77 -2.45 12.01
N ALA A 232 -8.85 -2.75 11.27
CA ALA A 232 -9.08 -4.08 10.73
C ALA A 232 -7.98 -4.53 9.76
N VAL A 233 -7.52 -3.62 8.87
CA VAL A 233 -6.43 -3.89 7.92
C VAL A 233 -5.11 -4.15 8.67
N TYR A 234 -4.85 -3.38 9.73
CA TYR A 234 -3.63 -3.55 10.52
C TYR A 234 -3.63 -4.83 11.34
N ILE A 235 -4.78 -5.21 11.91
CA ILE A 235 -4.93 -6.48 12.63
C ILE A 235 -4.65 -7.67 11.69
N SER A 236 -5.18 -7.67 10.46
CA SER A 236 -4.86 -8.71 9.48
C SER A 236 -3.35 -8.80 9.22
N THR A 237 -2.68 -7.65 9.02
CA THR A 237 -1.23 -7.63 8.79
C THR A 237 -0.44 -8.18 9.99
N ILE A 238 -0.87 -7.87 11.23
CA ILE A 238 -0.27 -8.40 12.47
C ILE A 238 -0.41 -9.92 12.51
N VAL A 239 -1.60 -10.42 12.22
CA VAL A 239 -1.92 -11.86 12.23
C VAL A 239 -1.10 -12.58 11.18
N ASP A 240 -1.11 -12.13 9.93
CA ASP A 240 -0.36 -12.74 8.83
C ASP A 240 1.14 -12.83 9.15
N GLN A 241 1.74 -11.75 9.68
CA GLN A 241 3.16 -11.76 10.07
C GLN A 241 3.45 -12.68 11.26
N SER A 242 2.55 -12.70 12.25
CA SER A 242 2.71 -13.57 13.41
C SER A 242 2.68 -15.05 12.98
N PHE A 243 1.73 -15.45 12.14
CA PHE A 243 1.69 -16.81 11.59
C PHE A 243 2.91 -17.11 10.72
N ALA A 244 3.36 -16.19 9.87
CA ALA A 244 4.58 -16.36 9.07
C ALA A 244 5.81 -16.64 9.95
N SER A 245 5.93 -15.94 11.10
CA SER A 245 7.01 -16.13 12.05
C SER A 245 6.97 -17.48 12.80
N ILE A 246 5.78 -18.05 12.99
CA ILE A 246 5.57 -19.35 13.64
C ILE A 246 5.86 -20.48 12.66
N VAL A 247 5.31 -20.37 11.45
CA VAL A 247 5.37 -21.42 10.43
C VAL A 247 6.77 -21.57 9.83
N ALA A 248 7.46 -20.48 9.64
CA ALA A 248 8.84 -20.44 9.15
C ALA A 248 9.67 -19.47 10.00
N PRO A 249 10.19 -19.93 11.15
CA PRO A 249 10.93 -19.08 12.08
C PRO A 249 12.13 -18.37 11.46
N ASN A 250 12.77 -18.99 10.45
CA ASN A 250 13.90 -18.44 9.72
C ASN A 250 13.45 -17.99 8.32
N GLY A 251 13.33 -16.68 8.10
CA GLY A 251 13.04 -16.09 6.81
C GLY A 251 11.55 -16.00 6.44
N GLY A 252 10.62 -16.56 7.22
CA GLY A 252 9.20 -16.63 6.85
C GLY A 252 8.55 -15.28 6.66
N VAL A 253 8.81 -14.34 7.56
CA VAL A 253 8.30 -12.97 7.45
C VAL A 253 8.88 -12.27 6.22
N SER A 254 10.17 -12.48 5.94
CA SER A 254 10.87 -11.88 4.80
C SER A 254 10.35 -12.42 3.47
N ILE A 255 10.18 -13.74 3.35
CA ILE A 255 9.64 -14.41 2.15
C ILE A 255 8.27 -13.84 1.79
N VAL A 256 7.35 -13.77 2.76
CA VAL A 256 6.02 -13.20 2.55
C VAL A 256 6.10 -11.71 2.18
N ASN A 257 6.94 -10.93 2.85
CA ASN A 257 7.09 -9.51 2.54
C ASN A 257 7.68 -9.26 1.14
N TYR A 258 8.67 -10.04 0.68
CA TYR A 258 9.22 -9.91 -0.67
C TYR A 258 8.16 -10.19 -1.73
N ALA A 259 7.35 -11.24 -1.57
CA ALA A 259 6.24 -11.53 -2.47
C ALA A 259 5.20 -10.39 -2.46
N LEU A 260 4.78 -9.91 -1.29
CA LEU A 260 3.81 -8.81 -1.15
C LEU A 260 4.32 -7.50 -1.74
N LYS A 261 5.61 -7.21 -1.71
CA LYS A 261 6.19 -6.01 -2.32
C LYS A 261 5.97 -5.98 -3.84
N ILE A 262 6.14 -7.12 -4.52
CA ILE A 262 5.83 -7.25 -5.96
C ILE A 262 4.33 -6.97 -6.22
N LEU A 263 3.44 -7.57 -5.44
CA LEU A 263 2.00 -7.37 -5.57
C LEU A 263 1.58 -5.91 -5.31
N ARG A 264 2.18 -5.25 -4.33
CA ARG A 264 1.91 -3.84 -4.02
C ARG A 264 2.27 -2.90 -5.17
N ILE A 265 3.31 -3.21 -5.95
CA ILE A 265 3.65 -2.42 -7.16
C ILE A 265 2.48 -2.47 -8.14
N VAL A 266 1.93 -3.66 -8.43
CA VAL A 266 0.79 -3.83 -9.33
C VAL A 266 -0.44 -3.13 -8.79
N SER A 267 -0.82 -3.37 -7.53
CA SER A 267 -1.98 -2.74 -6.89
C SER A 267 -1.90 -1.23 -6.92
N SER A 268 -0.79 -0.64 -6.49
CA SER A 268 -0.63 0.82 -6.43
C SER A 268 -0.57 1.48 -7.81
N THR A 269 -0.21 0.73 -8.84
CA THR A 269 -0.15 1.24 -10.22
C THR A 269 -1.54 1.36 -10.83
N PHE A 270 -2.46 0.45 -10.53
CA PHE A 270 -3.76 0.38 -11.20
C PHE A 270 -4.94 0.78 -10.29
N ILE A 271 -5.01 0.32 -9.03
CA ILE A 271 -6.18 0.55 -8.17
C ILE A 271 -6.32 2.03 -7.82
N ILE A 272 -5.25 2.66 -7.34
CA ILE A 272 -5.32 4.03 -6.81
C ILE A 272 -5.74 5.05 -7.88
N PRO A 273 -5.12 5.11 -9.07
CA PRO A 273 -5.56 6.04 -10.12
C PRO A 273 -6.99 5.78 -10.57
N PHE A 274 -7.40 4.50 -10.59
CA PHE A 274 -8.76 4.14 -10.98
C PHE A 274 -9.79 4.64 -9.96
N GLN A 275 -9.56 4.46 -8.68
CA GLN A 275 -10.44 4.95 -7.61
C GLN A 275 -10.55 6.47 -7.63
N ILE A 276 -9.44 7.20 -7.81
CA ILE A 276 -9.42 8.67 -7.89
C ILE A 276 -10.32 9.18 -9.03
N THR A 277 -10.39 8.45 -10.15
CA THR A 277 -11.20 8.86 -11.31
C THR A 277 -12.65 8.40 -11.21
N ALA A 278 -12.92 7.21 -10.70
CA ALA A 278 -14.27 6.64 -10.63
C ALA A 278 -15.12 7.24 -9.49
N TYR A 279 -14.51 7.51 -8.33
CA TYR A 279 -15.24 7.94 -7.14
C TYR A 279 -16.02 9.26 -7.31
N PRO A 280 -15.44 10.35 -7.86
CA PRO A 280 -16.20 11.59 -8.07
C PRO A 280 -17.37 11.43 -9.05
N ILE A 281 -17.22 10.58 -10.08
CA ILE A 281 -18.26 10.35 -11.07
C ILE A 281 -19.43 9.57 -10.44
N ILE A 282 -19.11 8.51 -9.70
CA ILE A 282 -20.12 7.74 -8.92
C ILE A 282 -20.83 8.65 -7.93
N GLY A 283 -20.09 9.47 -7.18
CA GLY A 283 -20.65 10.43 -6.22
C GLY A 283 -21.61 11.43 -6.87
N LYS A 284 -21.30 11.94 -8.08
CA LYS A 284 -22.18 12.84 -8.84
C LYS A 284 -23.46 12.13 -9.29
N LEU A 285 -23.38 10.89 -9.76
CA LEU A 285 -24.56 10.12 -10.16
C LEU A 285 -25.48 9.84 -8.96
N VAL A 286 -24.90 9.50 -7.82
CA VAL A 286 -25.64 9.29 -6.56
C VAL A 286 -26.32 10.59 -6.10
N ALA A 287 -25.60 11.72 -6.12
CA ALA A 287 -26.16 13.03 -5.74
C ALA A 287 -27.32 13.45 -6.63
N ASN A 288 -27.33 13.06 -7.91
CA ASN A 288 -28.40 13.32 -8.86
C ASN A 288 -29.54 12.28 -8.79
N GLY A 289 -29.47 11.27 -7.92
CA GLY A 289 -30.47 10.19 -7.83
C GLY A 289 -30.44 9.19 -8.98
N ASP A 290 -29.41 9.23 -9.84
CA ASP A 290 -29.26 8.34 -11.00
C ASP A 290 -28.64 6.98 -10.58
N ILE A 291 -29.46 6.16 -9.95
CA ILE A 291 -29.07 4.81 -9.50
C ILE A 291 -28.76 3.89 -10.70
N LYS A 292 -29.46 4.09 -11.85
CA LYS A 292 -29.17 3.31 -13.05
C LYS A 292 -27.81 3.62 -13.61
N GLY A 293 -27.50 4.91 -13.81
CA GLY A 293 -26.18 5.34 -14.27
C GLY A 293 -25.05 4.92 -13.32
N MET A 294 -25.27 4.98 -12.01
CA MET A 294 -24.31 4.47 -11.00
C MET A 294 -24.03 2.97 -11.20
N LYS A 295 -25.08 2.12 -11.37
CA LYS A 295 -24.91 0.68 -11.60
C LYS A 295 -24.19 0.37 -12.90
N ASP A 296 -24.55 1.07 -13.97
CA ASP A 296 -23.94 0.89 -15.29
C ASP A 296 -22.47 1.26 -15.24
N LEU A 297 -22.12 2.40 -14.63
CA LEU A 297 -20.74 2.82 -14.43
C LEU A 297 -19.96 1.85 -13.54
N THR A 298 -20.57 1.33 -12.46
CA THR A 298 -19.93 0.34 -11.59
C THR A 298 -19.62 -0.93 -12.38
N GLY A 299 -20.57 -1.46 -13.16
CA GLY A 299 -20.36 -2.62 -14.02
C GLY A 299 -19.27 -2.45 -15.06
N GLN A 300 -19.25 -1.32 -15.75
CA GLN A 300 -18.18 -0.94 -16.69
C GLN A 300 -16.83 -0.83 -15.98
N SER A 301 -16.81 -0.24 -14.80
CA SER A 301 -15.61 -0.07 -13.99
C SER A 301 -15.01 -1.40 -13.55
N LEU A 302 -15.85 -2.38 -13.20
CA LEU A 302 -15.42 -3.74 -12.89
C LEU A 302 -14.74 -4.39 -14.10
N VAL A 303 -15.31 -4.25 -15.29
CA VAL A 303 -14.69 -4.78 -16.53
C VAL A 303 -13.36 -4.08 -16.83
N LYS A 304 -13.32 -2.74 -16.76
CA LYS A 304 -12.10 -1.95 -17.00
C LYS A 304 -10.95 -2.34 -16.09
N ILE A 305 -11.21 -2.48 -14.80
CA ILE A 305 -10.14 -2.83 -13.86
C ILE A 305 -9.68 -4.28 -14.05
N MET A 306 -10.59 -5.21 -14.35
CA MET A 306 -10.24 -6.59 -14.64
C MET A 306 -9.44 -6.73 -15.94
N THR A 307 -9.62 -5.86 -16.92
CA THR A 307 -8.78 -5.81 -18.14
C THR A 307 -7.30 -5.54 -17.84
N LEU A 308 -6.99 -4.87 -16.72
CA LEU A 308 -5.62 -4.62 -16.28
C LEU A 308 -5.12 -5.68 -15.29
N PHE A 309 -6.00 -6.16 -14.39
CA PHE A 309 -5.61 -7.06 -13.31
C PHE A 309 -5.46 -8.51 -13.75
N ILE A 310 -6.36 -9.03 -14.57
CA ILE A 310 -6.30 -10.44 -15.01
C ILE A 310 -4.98 -10.75 -15.72
N PRO A 311 -4.49 -9.98 -16.73
CA PRO A 311 -3.20 -10.25 -17.34
C PRO A 311 -2.04 -10.09 -16.35
N SER A 312 -2.12 -9.12 -15.41
CA SER A 312 -1.09 -8.96 -14.38
C SER A 312 -1.02 -10.16 -13.45
N ILE A 313 -2.17 -10.66 -13.00
CA ILE A 313 -2.26 -11.85 -12.14
C ILE A 313 -1.71 -13.07 -12.84
N ILE A 314 -2.16 -13.35 -14.07
CA ILE A 314 -1.70 -14.50 -14.86
C ILE A 314 -0.21 -14.38 -15.16
N GLY A 315 0.27 -13.18 -15.50
CA GLY A 315 1.69 -12.92 -15.71
C GLY A 315 2.54 -13.17 -14.47
N LEU A 316 2.09 -12.68 -13.30
CA LEU A 316 2.75 -12.92 -12.01
C LEU A 316 2.74 -14.40 -11.62
N MET A 317 1.65 -15.12 -11.87
CA MET A 317 1.58 -16.55 -11.61
C MET A 317 2.55 -17.33 -12.50
N VAL A 318 2.45 -17.13 -13.81
CA VAL A 318 3.23 -17.90 -14.79
C VAL A 318 4.73 -17.59 -14.74
N LEU A 319 5.08 -16.33 -14.47
CA LEU A 319 6.46 -15.86 -14.40
C LEU A 319 6.93 -15.60 -12.96
N SER A 320 6.29 -16.18 -11.93
CA SER A 320 6.65 -15.97 -10.53
C SER A 320 8.11 -16.25 -10.24
N GLU A 321 8.62 -17.42 -10.65
CA GLU A 321 10.01 -17.81 -10.47
C GLU A 321 10.99 -16.93 -11.27
N PRO A 322 10.82 -16.70 -12.59
CA PRO A 322 11.64 -15.75 -13.33
C PRO A 322 11.66 -14.34 -12.74
N ILE A 323 10.53 -13.84 -12.26
CA ILE A 323 10.42 -12.50 -11.65
C ILE A 323 11.22 -12.45 -10.35
N ILE A 324 11.04 -13.41 -9.44
CA ILE A 324 11.79 -13.46 -8.19
C ILE A 324 13.28 -13.65 -8.44
N THR A 325 13.64 -14.50 -9.40
CA THR A 325 15.04 -14.67 -9.83
C THR A 325 15.61 -13.35 -10.30
N PHE A 326 14.92 -12.65 -11.19
CA PHE A 326 15.37 -11.36 -11.72
C PHE A 326 15.52 -10.29 -10.65
N VAL A 327 14.58 -10.24 -9.67
CA VAL A 327 14.54 -9.16 -8.70
C VAL A 327 15.44 -9.44 -7.50
N TYR A 328 15.44 -10.66 -6.96
CA TYR A 328 16.02 -10.94 -5.64
C TYR A 328 17.15 -11.98 -5.65
N TYR A 329 17.18 -12.95 -6.59
CA TYR A 329 18.12 -14.05 -6.54
C TYR A 329 19.56 -13.60 -6.89
N ARG A 330 20.22 -13.06 -5.84
CA ARG A 330 21.63 -12.63 -5.88
C ARG A 330 22.15 -12.42 -4.46
N GLY A 331 23.49 -12.52 -4.28
CA GLY A 331 24.13 -12.33 -2.97
C GLY A 331 23.68 -13.38 -1.95
N GLU A 332 23.23 -12.92 -0.80
CA GLU A 332 22.77 -13.77 0.31
C GLU A 332 21.36 -14.35 0.09
N PHE A 333 20.65 -13.98 -0.98
CA PHE A 333 19.35 -14.56 -1.28
C PHE A 333 19.51 -15.92 -1.97
N THR A 334 19.27 -16.98 -1.20
CA THR A 334 19.57 -18.36 -1.60
C THR A 334 18.58 -18.90 -2.67
N TYR A 335 18.90 -20.01 -3.28
CA TYR A 335 18.00 -20.73 -4.19
C TYR A 335 16.72 -21.19 -3.48
N GLN A 336 16.82 -21.62 -2.21
CA GLN A 336 15.66 -22.02 -1.42
C GLN A 336 14.74 -20.84 -1.13
N ASP A 337 15.30 -19.66 -0.83
CA ASP A 337 14.54 -18.41 -0.65
C ASP A 337 13.81 -18.03 -1.93
N MET A 338 14.47 -18.18 -3.09
CA MET A 338 13.91 -17.87 -4.38
C MET A 338 12.70 -18.77 -4.68
N ILE A 339 12.82 -20.08 -4.48
CA ILE A 339 11.72 -21.04 -4.70
C ILE A 339 10.56 -20.74 -3.73
N ALA A 340 10.84 -20.59 -2.44
CA ALA A 340 9.80 -20.31 -1.45
C ALA A 340 9.07 -19.00 -1.72
N THR A 341 9.81 -17.93 -2.05
CA THR A 341 9.21 -16.63 -2.39
C THR A 341 8.39 -16.69 -3.68
N SER A 342 8.85 -17.45 -4.68
CA SER A 342 8.14 -17.65 -5.96
C SER A 342 6.82 -18.40 -5.76
N GLN A 343 6.80 -19.44 -4.93
CA GLN A 343 5.58 -20.17 -4.59
C GLN A 343 4.60 -19.27 -3.86
N VAL A 344 5.05 -18.50 -2.86
CA VAL A 344 4.22 -17.54 -2.14
C VAL A 344 3.67 -16.50 -3.10
N LEU A 345 4.50 -15.94 -4.01
CA LEU A 345 4.06 -14.97 -5.02
C LEU A 345 2.99 -15.56 -5.94
N PHE A 346 3.17 -16.81 -6.40
CA PHE A 346 2.21 -17.50 -7.27
C PHE A 346 0.81 -17.50 -6.65
N TYR A 347 0.67 -17.97 -5.42
CA TYR A 347 -0.63 -18.09 -4.76
C TYR A 347 -1.18 -16.73 -4.31
N TYR A 348 -0.33 -15.83 -3.84
CA TYR A 348 -0.76 -14.46 -3.50
C TYR A 348 -1.17 -13.63 -4.72
N SER A 349 -0.76 -13.99 -5.95
CA SER A 349 -1.16 -13.23 -7.13
C SER A 349 -2.68 -13.19 -7.31
N LEU A 350 -3.38 -14.26 -6.93
CA LEU A 350 -4.85 -14.34 -6.98
C LEU A 350 -5.53 -13.38 -5.99
N TYR A 351 -4.86 -13.02 -4.89
CA TYR A 351 -5.35 -12.03 -3.93
C TYR A 351 -5.73 -10.70 -4.59
N LEU A 352 -5.01 -10.30 -5.66
CA LEU A 352 -5.23 -9.02 -6.32
C LEU A 352 -6.66 -8.83 -6.87
N ILE A 353 -7.40 -9.90 -7.14
CA ILE A 353 -8.79 -9.86 -7.58
C ILE A 353 -9.67 -9.22 -6.51
N GLY A 354 -9.42 -9.55 -5.23
CA GLY A 354 -10.24 -9.11 -4.11
C GLY A 354 -10.34 -7.59 -3.98
N PRO A 355 -9.22 -6.89 -3.70
CA PRO A 355 -9.24 -5.44 -3.59
C PRO A 355 -9.73 -4.74 -4.86
N ALA A 356 -9.37 -5.27 -6.05
CA ALA A 356 -9.79 -4.69 -7.31
C ALA A 356 -11.33 -4.66 -7.48
N LEU A 357 -12.02 -5.71 -7.06
CA LEU A 357 -13.48 -5.80 -7.16
C LEU A 357 -14.20 -5.17 -5.95
N ALA A 358 -13.76 -5.51 -4.73
CA ALA A 358 -14.43 -5.07 -3.51
C ALA A 358 -14.37 -3.55 -3.36
N ASP A 359 -13.20 -2.94 -3.56
CA ASP A 359 -13.02 -1.50 -3.42
C ASP A 359 -13.91 -0.71 -4.37
N LEU A 360 -14.10 -1.19 -5.61
CA LEU A 360 -15.01 -0.56 -6.57
C LEU A 360 -16.47 -0.62 -6.12
N LEU A 361 -16.91 -1.78 -5.61
CA LEU A 361 -18.26 -1.92 -5.08
C LEU A 361 -18.47 -0.99 -3.87
N TYR A 362 -17.44 -0.84 -3.01
CA TYR A 362 -17.50 0.03 -1.84
C TYR A 362 -17.62 1.51 -2.20
N LEU A 363 -17.15 1.97 -3.37
CA LEU A 363 -17.32 3.36 -3.80
C LEU A 363 -18.80 3.78 -3.85
N SER A 364 -19.69 2.87 -4.27
CA SER A 364 -21.14 3.13 -4.29
C SER A 364 -21.70 3.30 -2.86
N PHE A 365 -21.26 2.48 -1.91
CA PHE A 365 -21.65 2.61 -0.50
C PHE A 365 -21.13 3.91 0.11
N PHE A 366 -19.87 4.25 -0.12
CA PHE A 366 -19.26 5.50 0.39
C PHE A 366 -19.95 6.73 -0.19
N SER A 367 -20.35 6.69 -1.47
CA SER A 367 -21.09 7.78 -2.12
C SER A 367 -22.49 7.98 -1.51
N HIS A 368 -23.10 6.90 -0.96
CA HIS A 368 -24.34 6.97 -0.19
C HIS A 368 -24.10 7.23 1.31
N GLN A 369 -22.90 7.61 1.72
CA GLN A 369 -22.49 7.81 3.12
C GLN A 369 -22.68 6.57 4.02
N ASN A 370 -22.81 5.39 3.40
CA ASN A 370 -22.95 4.12 4.10
C ASN A 370 -21.57 3.46 4.29
N THR A 371 -20.88 3.79 5.35
CA THR A 371 -19.60 3.18 5.72
C THR A 371 -19.78 1.87 6.50
N ARG A 372 -20.99 1.60 7.03
CA ARG A 372 -21.26 0.43 7.88
C ARG A 372 -21.07 -0.89 7.12
N VAL A 373 -21.60 -0.98 5.90
CA VAL A 373 -21.57 -2.22 5.11
C VAL A 373 -20.13 -2.63 4.77
N PRO A 374 -19.27 -1.76 4.18
CA PRO A 374 -17.86 -2.08 3.97
C PRO A 374 -17.12 -2.46 5.26
N THR A 375 -17.39 -1.76 6.37
CA THR A 375 -16.74 -2.04 7.66
C THR A 375 -17.12 -3.42 8.20
N ILE A 376 -18.41 -3.80 8.19
CA ILE A 376 -18.86 -5.12 8.62
C ILE A 376 -18.20 -6.21 7.77
N ILE A 377 -18.18 -6.05 6.45
CA ILE A 377 -17.53 -7.00 5.55
C ILE A 377 -16.05 -7.14 5.89
N ALA A 378 -15.34 -6.04 6.15
CA ALA A 378 -13.92 -6.06 6.51
C ALA A 378 -13.66 -6.84 7.81
N PHE A 379 -14.51 -6.70 8.83
CA PHE A 379 -14.37 -7.47 10.08
C PHE A 379 -14.71 -8.96 9.91
N ILE A 380 -15.73 -9.29 9.12
CA ILE A 380 -16.05 -10.69 8.80
C ILE A 380 -14.89 -11.31 8.01
N GLN A 381 -14.38 -10.61 7.01
CA GLN A 381 -13.21 -11.02 6.24
C GLN A 381 -12.00 -11.27 7.14
N LEU A 382 -11.71 -10.38 8.08
CA LEU A 382 -10.65 -10.56 9.07
C LEU A 382 -10.83 -11.83 9.87
N GLY A 383 -12.05 -12.11 10.36
CA GLY A 383 -12.36 -13.35 11.07
C GLY A 383 -12.12 -14.60 10.22
N ILE A 384 -12.57 -14.57 8.96
CA ILE A 384 -12.34 -15.67 7.99
C ILE A 384 -10.84 -15.84 7.75
N ASN A 385 -10.09 -14.74 7.54
CA ASN A 385 -8.65 -14.79 7.32
C ASN A 385 -7.93 -15.45 8.50
N ILE A 386 -8.19 -15.04 9.75
CA ILE A 386 -7.58 -15.62 10.94
C ILE A 386 -7.82 -17.14 11.04
N ILE A 387 -9.06 -17.57 10.79
CA ILE A 387 -9.42 -19.01 10.83
C ILE A 387 -8.67 -19.77 9.73
N LEU A 388 -8.65 -19.23 8.52
CA LEU A 388 -7.97 -19.85 7.38
C LEU A 388 -6.44 -19.83 7.56
N ASP A 389 -5.86 -18.77 8.11
CA ASP A 389 -4.42 -18.73 8.45
C ASP A 389 -4.04 -19.85 9.40
N PHE A 390 -4.85 -20.07 10.45
CA PHE A 390 -4.60 -21.15 11.41
C PHE A 390 -4.69 -22.55 10.75
N VAL A 391 -5.66 -22.76 9.88
CA VAL A 391 -5.90 -24.07 9.25
C VAL A 391 -4.90 -24.32 8.11
N LEU A 392 -4.80 -23.37 7.18
CA LEU A 392 -4.02 -23.57 5.95
C LEU A 392 -2.52 -23.43 6.18
N SER A 393 -2.09 -22.59 7.13
CA SER A 393 -0.65 -22.48 7.44
C SER A 393 -0.09 -23.76 8.04
N LYS A 394 -0.87 -24.49 8.83
CA LYS A 394 -0.46 -25.80 9.35
C LYS A 394 -0.34 -26.86 8.25
N ALA A 395 -1.19 -26.79 7.22
CA ALA A 395 -1.22 -27.77 6.13
C ALA A 395 -0.19 -27.46 5.03
N TYR A 396 -0.01 -26.18 4.70
CA TYR A 396 0.75 -25.74 3.51
C TYR A 396 1.83 -24.70 3.83
N GLY A 397 2.15 -24.46 5.10
CA GLY A 397 3.20 -23.50 5.47
C GLY A 397 2.89 -22.07 5.02
N LEU A 398 3.90 -21.36 4.50
CA LEU A 398 3.76 -19.99 4.00
C LEU A 398 2.82 -19.88 2.79
N VAL A 399 2.72 -20.91 1.96
CA VAL A 399 1.73 -20.98 0.87
C VAL A 399 0.31 -20.97 1.43
N GLY A 400 0.10 -21.64 2.58
CA GLY A 400 -1.18 -21.63 3.29
C GLY A 400 -1.65 -20.24 3.69
N LEU A 401 -0.74 -19.35 4.12
CA LEU A 401 -1.06 -17.95 4.41
C LEU A 401 -1.49 -17.19 3.15
N ALA A 402 -0.79 -17.42 2.03
CA ALA A 402 -1.17 -16.81 0.76
C ALA A 402 -2.57 -17.25 0.31
N LEU A 403 -2.90 -18.52 0.46
CA LEU A 403 -4.23 -19.07 0.16
C LEU A 403 -5.30 -18.53 1.13
N ALA A 404 -5.00 -18.46 2.42
CA ALA A 404 -5.92 -17.93 3.44
C ALA A 404 -6.35 -16.50 3.13
N THR A 405 -5.39 -15.64 2.86
CA THR A 405 -5.64 -14.25 2.49
C THR A 405 -6.40 -14.16 1.15
N THR A 406 -6.06 -14.99 0.18
CA THR A 406 -6.77 -15.05 -1.11
C THR A 406 -8.24 -15.47 -0.95
N PHE A 407 -8.51 -16.54 -0.20
CA PHE A 407 -9.88 -17.01 0.01
C PHE A 407 -10.70 -16.05 0.87
N SER A 408 -10.11 -15.43 1.88
CA SER A 408 -10.80 -14.40 2.68
C SER A 408 -11.19 -13.19 1.83
N GLN A 409 -10.35 -12.80 0.87
CA GLN A 409 -10.67 -11.73 -0.09
C GLN A 409 -11.78 -12.12 -1.05
N PHE A 410 -11.81 -13.35 -1.53
CA PHE A 410 -12.93 -13.84 -2.35
C PHE A 410 -14.25 -13.85 -1.57
N ALA A 411 -14.20 -14.22 -0.29
CA ALA A 411 -15.37 -14.12 0.58
C ALA A 411 -15.83 -12.66 0.75
N ALA A 412 -14.89 -11.71 0.88
CA ALA A 412 -15.22 -10.29 0.94
C ALA A 412 -15.88 -9.79 -0.35
N VAL A 413 -15.38 -10.18 -1.53
CA VAL A 413 -15.99 -9.84 -2.82
C VAL A 413 -17.41 -10.40 -2.91
N LEU A 414 -17.62 -11.67 -2.52
CA LEU A 414 -18.94 -12.29 -2.54
C LEU A 414 -19.92 -11.55 -1.62
N MET A 415 -19.49 -11.24 -0.38
CA MET A 415 -20.29 -10.45 0.55
C MET A 415 -20.59 -9.05 0.01
N ALA A 416 -19.62 -8.39 -0.62
CA ALA A 416 -19.81 -7.09 -1.24
C ALA A 416 -20.82 -7.13 -2.41
N LEU A 417 -20.78 -8.16 -3.25
CA LEU A 417 -21.74 -8.37 -4.34
C LEU A 417 -23.16 -8.64 -3.80
N ILE A 418 -23.29 -9.46 -2.76
CA ILE A 418 -24.58 -9.73 -2.10
C ILE A 418 -25.14 -8.45 -1.48
N ALA A 419 -24.31 -7.70 -0.76
CA ALA A 419 -24.71 -6.43 -0.18
C ALA A 419 -25.09 -5.42 -1.27
N TYR A 420 -24.28 -5.29 -2.33
CA TYR A 420 -24.58 -4.42 -3.47
C TYR A 420 -25.95 -4.75 -4.09
N TYR A 421 -26.23 -6.04 -4.32
CA TYR A 421 -27.51 -6.49 -4.82
C TYR A 421 -28.68 -6.11 -3.91
N LYS A 422 -28.53 -6.28 -2.59
CA LYS A 422 -29.57 -5.94 -1.61
C LYS A 422 -29.86 -4.44 -1.54
N TYR A 423 -28.84 -3.59 -1.64
CA TYR A 423 -28.99 -2.14 -1.46
C TYR A 423 -29.31 -1.39 -2.76
N PHE A 424 -28.73 -1.81 -3.88
CA PHE A 424 -28.82 -1.06 -5.16
C PHE A 424 -29.47 -1.87 -6.27
N GLY A 425 -29.70 -3.18 -6.07
CA GLY A 425 -30.27 -4.10 -7.06
C GLY A 425 -29.23 -4.70 -8.01
N LYS A 426 -29.69 -5.38 -9.04
CA LYS A 426 -28.87 -6.15 -9.98
C LYS A 426 -27.93 -5.26 -10.79
N LEU A 427 -26.66 -5.68 -10.89
CA LEU A 427 -25.73 -5.25 -11.94
C LEU A 427 -26.06 -5.98 -13.25
N ASN A 428 -25.54 -5.49 -14.37
CA ASN A 428 -25.62 -6.18 -15.64
C ASN A 428 -24.65 -7.38 -15.69
N TYR A 429 -24.96 -8.44 -14.95
CA TYR A 429 -24.11 -9.62 -14.86
C TYR A 429 -23.79 -10.27 -16.21
N PRO A 430 -24.74 -10.41 -17.17
CA PRO A 430 -24.42 -10.96 -18.50
C PRO A 430 -23.32 -10.17 -19.22
N TYR A 431 -23.38 -8.84 -19.16
CA TYR A 431 -22.34 -7.97 -19.71
C TYR A 431 -20.99 -8.17 -19.02
N ILE A 432 -20.98 -8.16 -17.68
CA ILE A 432 -19.74 -8.31 -16.88
C ILE A 432 -19.12 -9.68 -17.15
N LEU A 433 -19.86 -10.76 -17.03
CA LEU A 433 -19.35 -12.13 -17.19
C LEU A 433 -18.86 -12.40 -18.62
N LYS A 434 -19.58 -11.92 -19.64
CA LYS A 434 -19.16 -12.03 -21.04
C LYS A 434 -17.79 -11.36 -21.27
N ASN A 435 -17.60 -10.15 -20.78
CA ASN A 435 -16.33 -9.41 -20.96
C ASN A 435 -15.21 -10.03 -20.10
N ILE A 436 -15.48 -10.40 -18.85
CA ILE A 436 -14.48 -11.09 -18.00
C ILE A 436 -14.07 -12.43 -18.62
N GLY A 437 -15.00 -13.19 -19.21
CA GLY A 437 -14.65 -14.43 -19.92
C GLY A 437 -13.69 -14.20 -21.08
N LYS A 438 -13.93 -13.15 -21.89
CA LYS A 438 -12.99 -12.75 -22.97
C LYS A 438 -11.62 -12.35 -22.44
N ILE A 439 -11.59 -11.59 -21.33
CA ILE A 439 -10.36 -11.13 -20.68
C ILE A 439 -9.56 -12.33 -20.13
N ILE A 440 -10.24 -13.28 -19.48
CA ILE A 440 -9.59 -14.51 -18.97
C ILE A 440 -9.02 -15.34 -20.13
N LEU A 441 -9.77 -15.49 -21.23
CA LEU A 441 -9.29 -16.19 -22.41
C LEU A 441 -8.02 -15.52 -22.99
N ALA A 442 -8.07 -14.19 -23.20
CA ALA A 442 -6.92 -13.42 -23.68
C ALA A 442 -5.72 -13.54 -22.73
N GLY A 443 -5.97 -13.42 -21.41
CA GLY A 443 -4.95 -13.59 -20.39
C GLY A 443 -4.35 -15.01 -20.35
N GLY A 444 -5.19 -16.03 -20.51
CA GLY A 444 -4.74 -17.43 -20.60
C GLY A 444 -3.82 -17.69 -21.78
N VAL A 445 -4.18 -17.20 -22.98
CA VAL A 445 -3.33 -17.28 -24.17
C VAL A 445 -2.01 -16.51 -23.97
N MET A 446 -2.10 -15.30 -23.43
CA MET A 446 -0.92 -14.50 -23.05
C MET A 446 -0.02 -15.25 -22.08
N GLY A 447 -0.59 -15.86 -21.02
CA GLY A 447 0.17 -16.61 -20.03
C GLY A 447 0.83 -17.85 -20.61
N ALA A 448 0.11 -18.60 -21.44
CA ALA A 448 0.68 -19.74 -22.18
C ALA A 448 1.84 -19.29 -23.05
N PHE A 449 1.66 -18.24 -23.85
CA PHE A 449 2.74 -17.65 -24.64
C PHE A 449 3.94 -17.27 -23.77
N ALA A 450 3.71 -16.55 -22.69
CA ALA A 450 4.78 -16.10 -21.79
C ALA A 450 5.59 -17.28 -21.22
N LYS A 451 4.92 -18.36 -20.80
CA LYS A 451 5.56 -19.57 -20.28
C LYS A 451 6.46 -20.23 -21.33
N PHE A 452 5.91 -20.51 -22.51
CA PHE A 452 6.66 -21.22 -23.57
C PHE A 452 7.76 -20.33 -24.16
N PHE A 453 7.49 -19.04 -24.37
CA PHE A 453 8.47 -18.13 -24.97
C PHE A 453 9.66 -17.89 -24.03
N PHE A 454 9.41 -17.74 -22.71
CA PHE A 454 10.48 -17.61 -21.72
C PHE A 454 11.34 -18.87 -21.64
N ALA A 455 10.75 -20.08 -21.79
CA ALA A 455 11.46 -21.34 -21.74
C ALA A 455 12.47 -21.52 -22.88
N ILE A 456 12.34 -20.80 -24.02
CA ILE A 456 13.29 -20.86 -25.15
C ILE A 456 14.67 -20.38 -24.73
N ARG A 457 14.77 -19.32 -23.96
CA ARG A 457 16.03 -18.70 -23.49
C ARG A 457 15.91 -18.10 -22.12
N PRO A 458 15.97 -18.87 -21.02
CA PRO A 458 15.84 -18.33 -19.66
C PRO A 458 16.98 -17.35 -19.34
N SER A 459 16.71 -16.05 -19.42
CA SER A 459 17.66 -15.00 -19.05
C SER A 459 16.92 -13.72 -18.63
N ASN A 460 17.60 -12.86 -17.89
CA ASN A 460 17.02 -11.61 -17.39
C ASN A 460 16.52 -10.68 -18.50
N LEU A 461 17.30 -10.53 -19.57
CA LEU A 461 16.89 -9.71 -20.72
C LEU A 461 15.69 -10.35 -21.43
N TRP A 462 15.71 -11.68 -21.59
CA TRP A 462 14.64 -12.41 -22.25
C TRP A 462 13.33 -12.36 -21.46
N LEU A 463 13.40 -12.29 -20.12
CA LEU A 463 12.23 -12.05 -19.28
C LEU A 463 11.55 -10.72 -19.64
N LEU A 464 12.33 -9.65 -19.76
CA LEU A 464 11.78 -8.32 -20.12
C LEU A 464 11.15 -8.34 -21.52
N VAL A 465 11.80 -8.99 -22.48
CA VAL A 465 11.26 -9.19 -23.85
C VAL A 465 9.96 -10.01 -23.78
N THR A 466 9.95 -11.08 -22.99
CA THR A 466 8.77 -11.94 -22.81
C THR A 466 7.59 -11.16 -22.25
N ILE A 467 7.81 -10.35 -21.20
CA ILE A 467 6.77 -9.52 -20.60
C ILE A 467 6.22 -8.50 -21.62
N ALA A 468 7.10 -7.84 -22.38
CA ALA A 468 6.71 -6.86 -23.39
C ALA A 468 5.88 -7.51 -24.52
N LEU A 469 6.35 -8.63 -25.09
CA LEU A 469 5.64 -9.34 -26.16
C LEU A 469 4.32 -9.95 -25.66
N ALA A 470 4.30 -10.54 -24.47
CA ALA A 470 3.08 -11.07 -23.85
C ALA A 470 2.05 -9.97 -23.66
N GLY A 471 2.47 -8.79 -23.20
CA GLY A 471 1.60 -7.61 -23.08
C GLY A 471 1.03 -7.16 -24.44
N LEU A 472 1.84 -7.13 -25.49
CA LEU A 472 1.37 -6.80 -26.85
C LEU A 472 0.37 -7.82 -27.38
N ILE A 473 0.62 -9.11 -27.18
CA ILE A 473 -0.30 -10.20 -27.55
C ILE A 473 -1.63 -10.04 -26.81
N TYR A 474 -1.57 -9.79 -25.51
CA TYR A 474 -2.77 -9.56 -24.71
C TYR A 474 -3.61 -8.40 -25.25
N VAL A 475 -2.98 -7.25 -25.49
CA VAL A 475 -3.62 -6.06 -26.07
C VAL A 475 -4.27 -6.38 -27.42
N GLY A 476 -3.56 -7.09 -28.28
CA GLY A 476 -4.07 -7.56 -29.58
C GLY A 476 -5.30 -8.47 -29.43
N LEU A 477 -5.24 -9.43 -28.50
CA LEU A 477 -6.34 -10.36 -28.25
C LEU A 477 -7.59 -9.66 -27.67
N VAL A 478 -7.42 -8.75 -26.73
CA VAL A 478 -8.52 -7.96 -26.14
C VAL A 478 -9.21 -7.12 -27.22
N TYR A 479 -8.43 -6.55 -28.17
CA TYR A 479 -8.95 -5.83 -29.34
C TYR A 479 -9.72 -6.76 -30.29
N ILE A 480 -9.17 -7.91 -30.65
CA ILE A 480 -9.80 -8.91 -31.56
C ILE A 480 -11.10 -9.45 -30.93
N LEU A 481 -11.07 -9.77 -29.63
CA LEU A 481 -12.24 -10.28 -28.91
C LEU A 481 -13.32 -9.21 -28.66
N LYS A 482 -13.03 -7.96 -29.02
CA LYS A 482 -13.92 -6.81 -28.84
C LYS A 482 -14.42 -6.74 -27.38
N VAL A 483 -13.50 -6.50 -26.45
CA VAL A 483 -13.85 -6.19 -25.06
C VAL A 483 -14.33 -4.75 -25.04
N ASP A 484 -15.61 -4.56 -24.73
CA ASP A 484 -16.33 -3.29 -24.92
C ASP A 484 -15.65 -2.07 -24.27
N GLU A 485 -14.99 -2.26 -23.13
CA GLU A 485 -14.35 -1.19 -22.37
C GLU A 485 -12.91 -0.86 -22.84
N PHE A 486 -12.32 -1.73 -23.65
CA PHE A 486 -10.97 -1.51 -24.16
C PHE A 486 -10.95 -0.41 -25.25
N ASP A 487 -11.98 -0.35 -26.07
CA ASP A 487 -12.12 0.70 -27.10
C ASP A 487 -12.23 2.10 -26.49
N GLN A 488 -12.84 2.21 -25.31
CA GLN A 488 -12.90 3.47 -24.55
C GLN A 488 -11.52 3.87 -24.00
N ILE A 489 -10.71 2.91 -23.56
CA ILE A 489 -9.32 3.16 -23.10
C ILE A 489 -8.50 3.71 -24.28
N ILE A 490 -8.57 3.08 -25.46
CA ILE A 490 -7.86 3.53 -26.66
C ILE A 490 -8.34 4.91 -27.09
N ALA A 491 -9.65 5.15 -27.09
CA ALA A 491 -10.23 6.45 -27.44
C ALA A 491 -9.73 7.57 -26.50
N ALA A 492 -9.62 7.31 -25.22
CA ALA A 492 -9.08 8.25 -24.24
C ALA A 492 -7.60 8.60 -24.50
N PHE A 493 -6.77 7.61 -24.89
CA PHE A 493 -5.38 7.83 -25.28
C PHE A 493 -5.27 8.66 -26.58
N LYS A 494 -6.09 8.37 -27.60
CA LYS A 494 -6.11 9.12 -28.86
C LYS A 494 -6.52 10.58 -28.65
N LYS A 495 -7.51 10.83 -27.77
CA LYS A 495 -8.01 12.19 -27.47
C LYS A 495 -6.97 13.02 -26.71
N LYS A 496 -6.15 12.39 -25.87
CA LYS A 496 -5.07 13.05 -25.14
C LYS A 496 -3.89 13.40 -26.06
N LYS A 497 -3.57 12.54 -27.03
CA LYS A 497 -2.54 12.82 -28.04
C LYS A 497 -2.92 14.02 -28.91
N LYS A 498 -4.18 14.12 -29.34
CA LYS A 498 -4.73 15.23 -30.14
C LYS A 498 -4.82 16.58 -29.39
N LYS A 499 -4.70 16.58 -28.05
CA LYS A 499 -4.62 17.79 -27.22
C LYS A 499 -3.18 18.24 -26.91
N LEU A 500 -2.21 17.41 -27.24
CA LEU A 500 -0.78 17.67 -27.05
C LEU A 500 -0.08 18.05 -28.37
N GLU A 501 -0.72 17.75 -29.50
CA GLU A 501 -0.47 18.28 -30.83
C GLU A 501 -1.28 19.59 -31.03
#